data_0d7a75bc4ce2bd8c017d3a431d65bee4
#
_entry.id   0d7a75bc4ce2bd8c017d3a431d65bee4
#
_cell.length_a   1.000
_cell.length_b   1.000
_cell.length_c   1.000
_cell.angle_alpha   90.00
_cell.angle_beta   90.00
_cell.angle_gamma   90.00
#
_symmetry.space_group_name_H-M   'P 1'
#
loop_
_entity.id
_entity.type
_entity.pdbx_description
1 polymer ?
#
loop_
_entity_poly.entity_id
_entity_poly.type
_entity_poly.pdbx_seq_one_letter_code
_entity_poly.pdbx_strand_id
1 'polypeptide(L)'
;WATCSWAPCAAHKTINGKEKFFLYFCNGGNGVSVLTADSPTGPWSDPLGKALITRETPNCGDITWLFDPAVMVDDDGTGYLCFGGGVPDGKDAMPGTSRVVKLGEDMISLAEKPVTIEAPYLFEDSGINKIGDTYYYTYCSNWNTSGNSYGMTSGAIEYMTASNPLGPYTYGGELFPNQGKFFGLYGNNHHSICAVNGQLYLFYHNRSVEKAMGIEGNYRSPQVDQITMTGTKINTVTGTMKGIAQQKSVNPYVKNPAEMMSDQAGINVRGLGDTVVTEIDKGDWIKVSGVDFSKGASQIVLTASSKSGCAVKKSEAKRS
;
A
#
# COMPACT_ATOMS: atom_id res chain seq x y z
N TRP A 1 16.64 -5.84 16.81
CA TRP A 1 17.30 -6.79 15.92
C TRP A 1 17.11 -6.42 14.43
N ALA A 2 15.98 -5.83 14.05
CA ALA A 2 15.79 -5.32 12.70
C ALA A 2 16.51 -3.97 12.54
N THR A 3 17.28 -3.81 11.48
CA THR A 3 18.07 -2.61 11.21
C THR A 3 17.62 -1.84 9.97
N CYS A 4 16.74 -2.45 9.14
CA CYS A 4 16.29 -1.89 7.88
C CYS A 4 14.87 -2.36 7.57
N SER A 5 13.85 -1.69 8.12
CA SER A 5 12.45 -2.06 7.91
C SER A 5 11.93 -1.52 6.58
N TRP A 6 11.43 -2.44 5.71
CA TRP A 6 10.84 -2.13 4.41
C TRP A 6 9.45 -2.73 4.28
N ALA A 7 8.70 -2.27 3.25
CA ALA A 7 7.49 -2.85 2.69
C ALA A 7 6.50 -3.39 3.75
N PRO A 8 5.90 -2.53 4.59
CA PRO A 8 4.95 -2.98 5.59
C PRO A 8 3.61 -3.36 4.97
N CYS A 9 2.98 -4.41 5.53
CA CYS A 9 1.60 -4.79 5.26
C CYS A 9 0.86 -5.02 6.57
N ALA A 10 -0.37 -4.52 6.68
CA ALA A 10 -1.14 -4.60 7.91
C ALA A 10 -2.37 -5.51 7.76
N ALA A 11 -2.72 -6.17 8.85
CA ALA A 11 -3.98 -6.90 9.00
C ALA A 11 -4.57 -6.68 10.39
N HIS A 12 -5.84 -7.03 10.54
CA HIS A 12 -6.47 -7.15 11.86
C HIS A 12 -7.29 -8.44 11.93
N LYS A 13 -7.44 -8.95 13.12
CA LYS A 13 -8.21 -10.16 13.41
C LYS A 13 -8.77 -10.11 14.82
N THR A 14 -10.01 -10.56 15.01
CA THR A 14 -10.56 -10.77 16.35
C THR A 14 -10.03 -12.09 16.93
N ILE A 15 -9.26 -12.03 18.00
CA ILE A 15 -8.72 -13.19 18.71
C ILE A 15 -9.26 -13.18 20.15
N ASN A 16 -9.93 -14.25 20.55
CA ASN A 16 -10.56 -14.36 21.88
C ASN A 16 -11.49 -13.17 22.23
N GLY A 17 -12.28 -12.72 21.24
CA GLY A 17 -13.22 -11.61 21.37
C GLY A 17 -12.59 -10.21 21.43
N LYS A 18 -11.29 -10.08 21.17
CA LYS A 18 -10.58 -8.80 21.12
C LYS A 18 -10.01 -8.57 19.75
N GLU A 19 -10.22 -7.36 19.24
CA GLU A 19 -9.56 -6.92 18.01
C GLU A 19 -8.06 -6.79 18.23
N LYS A 20 -7.26 -7.36 17.32
CA LYS A 20 -5.80 -7.31 17.30
C LYS A 20 -5.33 -6.82 15.94
N PHE A 21 -4.28 -6.02 15.94
CA PHE A 21 -3.65 -5.45 14.75
C PHE A 21 -2.26 -6.01 14.59
N PHE A 22 -1.90 -6.30 13.35
CA PHE A 22 -0.63 -6.92 12.96
C PHE A 22 0.02 -6.06 11.87
N LEU A 23 1.30 -5.77 12.03
CA LEU A 23 2.09 -5.06 11.03
C LEU A 23 3.28 -5.95 10.65
N TYR A 24 3.17 -6.57 9.48
CA TYR A 24 4.28 -7.34 8.90
C TYR A 24 5.22 -6.40 8.16
N PHE A 25 6.50 -6.66 8.23
CA PHE A 25 7.54 -5.89 7.54
C PHE A 25 8.74 -6.80 7.27
N CYS A 26 9.62 -6.40 6.36
CA CYS A 26 10.86 -7.12 6.13
C CYS A 26 12.07 -6.35 6.69
N ASN A 27 13.09 -7.09 7.14
CA ASN A 27 14.40 -6.55 7.51
C ASN A 27 15.32 -6.56 6.30
N GLY A 28 15.20 -5.58 5.40
CA GLY A 28 15.80 -5.64 4.08
C GLY A 28 15.35 -6.90 3.34
N GLY A 29 16.27 -7.56 2.64
CA GLY A 29 15.99 -8.85 1.96
C GLY A 29 16.23 -10.09 2.82
N ASN A 30 16.31 -9.98 4.17
CA ASN A 30 16.87 -11.02 5.03
C ASN A 30 15.89 -11.70 5.99
N GLY A 31 14.61 -11.36 5.92
CA GLY A 31 13.59 -11.98 6.75
C GLY A 31 12.34 -11.11 6.91
N VAL A 32 11.24 -11.75 7.24
CA VAL A 32 9.95 -11.13 7.49
C VAL A 32 9.62 -11.20 8.97
N SER A 33 9.03 -10.15 9.50
CA SER A 33 8.70 -9.98 10.91
C SER A 33 7.29 -9.46 11.09
N VAL A 34 6.81 -9.49 12.33
CA VAL A 34 5.49 -8.99 12.68
C VAL A 34 5.52 -8.22 14.00
N LEU A 35 4.87 -7.07 14.02
CA LEU A 35 4.52 -6.33 15.23
C LEU A 35 3.05 -6.51 15.54
N THR A 36 2.67 -6.35 16.81
CA THR A 36 1.28 -6.45 17.27
C THR A 36 0.86 -5.22 18.06
N ALA A 37 -0.44 -4.88 17.98
CA ALA A 37 -1.04 -3.81 18.78
C ALA A 37 -2.52 -4.11 19.09
N ASP A 38 -3.06 -3.38 20.07
CA ASP A 38 -4.49 -3.37 20.40
C ASP A 38 -5.25 -2.23 19.69
N SER A 39 -4.54 -1.42 18.91
CA SER A 39 -5.08 -0.29 18.13
C SER A 39 -4.33 -0.17 16.80
N PRO A 40 -4.97 0.27 15.70
CA PRO A 40 -4.30 0.44 14.41
C PRO A 40 -3.20 1.50 14.43
N THR A 41 -3.22 2.40 15.41
CA THR A 41 -2.19 3.43 15.61
C THR A 41 -1.13 3.05 16.65
N GLY A 42 -1.18 1.82 17.17
CA GLY A 42 -0.27 1.33 18.21
C GLY A 42 -0.75 1.66 19.65
N PRO A 43 0.14 1.64 20.65
CA PRO A 43 1.57 1.35 20.50
C PRO A 43 1.85 -0.06 20.00
N TRP A 44 2.83 -0.18 19.12
CA TRP A 44 3.26 -1.46 18.55
C TRP A 44 4.31 -2.13 19.42
N SER A 45 4.25 -3.45 19.52
CA SER A 45 5.21 -4.28 20.24
C SER A 45 5.72 -5.42 19.34
N ASP A 46 6.96 -5.84 19.57
CA ASP A 46 7.55 -7.02 18.93
C ASP A 46 7.31 -8.26 19.81
N PRO A 47 6.38 -9.15 19.43
CA PRO A 47 6.05 -10.32 20.23
C PRO A 47 7.09 -11.43 20.16
N LEU A 48 7.96 -11.42 19.13
CA LEU A 48 8.89 -12.51 18.86
C LEU A 48 10.33 -12.18 19.21
N GLY A 49 10.72 -10.91 19.20
CA GLY A 49 12.12 -10.47 19.35
C GLY A 49 13.06 -10.98 18.24
N LYS A 50 12.49 -11.49 17.13
CA LYS A 50 13.21 -12.08 15.99
C LYS A 50 12.32 -12.10 14.74
N ALA A 51 12.89 -12.45 13.59
CA ALA A 51 12.10 -12.67 12.39
C ALA A 51 11.14 -13.88 12.53
N LEU A 52 9.94 -13.75 11.97
CA LEU A 52 8.98 -14.83 11.78
C LEU A 52 9.42 -15.79 10.66
N ILE A 53 9.92 -15.23 9.56
CA ILE A 53 10.42 -15.95 8.40
C ILE A 53 11.91 -15.68 8.26
N THR A 54 12.69 -16.73 8.15
CA THR A 54 14.14 -16.70 7.92
C THR A 54 14.53 -17.69 6.81
N ARG A 55 15.81 -17.77 6.45
CA ARG A 55 16.29 -18.76 5.50
C ARG A 55 16.24 -20.20 6.03
N GLU A 56 16.19 -20.37 7.36
CA GLU A 56 15.99 -21.68 8.01
C GLU A 56 14.54 -22.13 8.00
N THR A 57 13.58 -21.22 7.70
CA THR A 57 12.18 -21.60 7.51
C THR A 57 12.07 -22.61 6.35
N PRO A 58 11.35 -23.74 6.54
CA PRO A 58 11.22 -24.74 5.48
C PRO A 58 10.80 -24.13 4.16
N ASN A 59 11.42 -24.56 3.05
CA ASN A 59 11.18 -24.05 1.69
C ASN A 59 11.49 -22.55 1.48
N CYS A 60 12.41 -21.95 2.29
CA CYS A 60 12.78 -20.54 2.17
C CYS A 60 14.28 -20.31 1.92
N GLY A 61 15.11 -21.36 1.96
CA GLY A 61 16.57 -21.24 1.85
C GLY A 61 17.06 -20.73 0.50
N ASP A 62 16.32 -20.95 -0.58
CA ASP A 62 16.63 -20.61 -1.96
C ASP A 62 16.06 -19.26 -2.44
N ILE A 63 15.30 -18.57 -1.59
CA ILE A 63 14.70 -17.27 -1.93
C ILE A 63 15.80 -16.20 -2.01
N THR A 64 15.86 -15.46 -3.11
CA THR A 64 16.86 -14.41 -3.29
C THR A 64 16.70 -13.31 -2.24
N TRP A 65 15.48 -12.79 -2.08
CA TRP A 65 15.13 -11.79 -1.07
C TRP A 65 13.92 -12.24 -0.25
N LEU A 66 14.13 -12.39 1.07
CA LEU A 66 13.05 -12.64 2.03
C LEU A 66 12.44 -11.30 2.44
N PHE A 67 11.51 -10.78 1.65
CA PHE A 67 10.99 -9.43 1.80
C PHE A 67 9.54 -9.30 1.30
N ASP A 68 9.02 -8.07 1.26
CA ASP A 68 7.74 -7.67 0.71
C ASP A 68 6.57 -8.55 1.16
N PRO A 69 6.32 -8.62 2.48
CA PRO A 69 5.21 -9.40 3.01
C PRO A 69 3.86 -8.80 2.61
N ALA A 70 2.92 -9.66 2.26
CA ALA A 70 1.51 -9.32 2.10
C ALA A 70 0.65 -10.29 2.91
N VAL A 71 -0.22 -9.78 3.74
CA VAL A 71 -1.07 -10.56 4.64
C VAL A 71 -2.54 -10.39 4.29
N MET A 72 -3.28 -11.47 4.34
CA MET A 72 -4.74 -11.51 4.21
C MET A 72 -5.33 -12.33 5.36
N VAL A 73 -6.44 -11.87 5.90
CA VAL A 73 -7.31 -12.66 6.78
C VAL A 73 -8.54 -13.03 5.97
N ASP A 74 -8.77 -14.32 5.79
CA ASP A 74 -9.90 -14.86 5.03
C ASP A 74 -11.22 -14.73 5.82
N ASP A 75 -12.36 -14.99 5.17
CA ASP A 75 -13.69 -14.88 5.77
C ASP A 75 -13.91 -15.83 6.96
N ASP A 76 -13.18 -16.94 7.00
CA ASP A 76 -13.19 -17.89 8.13
C ASP A 76 -12.22 -17.49 9.27
N GLY A 77 -11.54 -16.34 9.13
CA GLY A 77 -10.55 -15.86 10.09
C GLY A 77 -9.15 -16.46 9.94
N THR A 78 -8.92 -17.31 8.94
CA THR A 78 -7.58 -17.87 8.67
C THR A 78 -6.65 -16.82 8.07
N GLY A 79 -5.46 -16.65 8.63
CA GLY A 79 -4.44 -15.76 8.10
C GLY A 79 -3.56 -16.43 7.05
N TYR A 80 -3.24 -15.71 5.98
CA TYR A 80 -2.28 -16.12 4.95
C TYR A 80 -1.27 -15.01 4.71
N LEU A 81 -0.01 -15.40 4.54
CA LEU A 81 1.12 -14.49 4.33
C LEU A 81 1.86 -14.87 3.05
N CYS A 82 1.90 -13.95 2.09
CA CYS A 82 2.78 -14.03 0.93
C CYS A 82 4.05 -13.24 1.20
N PHE A 83 5.17 -13.66 0.62
CA PHE A 83 6.47 -12.99 0.75
C PHE A 83 7.48 -13.53 -0.26
N GLY A 84 8.58 -12.81 -0.41
CA GLY A 84 9.70 -13.23 -1.21
C GLY A 84 9.76 -12.57 -2.58
N GLY A 85 10.90 -12.70 -3.23
CA GLY A 85 11.17 -12.15 -4.55
C GLY A 85 12.65 -12.23 -4.91
N GLY A 86 13.01 -11.42 -5.90
CA GLY A 86 14.33 -11.43 -6.50
C GLY A 86 14.45 -12.50 -7.59
N VAL A 87 15.38 -12.27 -8.50
CA VAL A 87 15.58 -13.08 -9.70
C VAL A 87 16.94 -13.78 -9.58
N PRO A 88 16.98 -15.11 -9.38
CA PRO A 88 18.24 -15.85 -9.48
C PRO A 88 18.82 -15.79 -10.89
N ASP A 89 20.12 -15.90 -11.02
CA ASP A 89 20.82 -15.87 -12.30
C ASP A 89 20.25 -16.87 -13.30
N GLY A 90 19.88 -16.37 -14.49
CA GLY A 90 19.33 -17.15 -15.57
C GLY A 90 17.88 -17.63 -15.37
N LYS A 91 17.17 -17.15 -14.35
CA LYS A 91 15.77 -17.51 -14.06
C LYS A 91 14.76 -16.39 -14.27
N ASP A 92 15.03 -15.47 -15.20
CA ASP A 92 14.13 -14.33 -15.48
C ASP A 92 12.67 -14.74 -15.68
N ALA A 93 12.43 -15.79 -16.44
CA ALA A 93 11.07 -16.21 -16.80
C ALA A 93 10.31 -16.89 -15.65
N MET A 94 11.01 -17.61 -14.77
CA MET A 94 10.41 -18.32 -13.63
C MET A 94 11.37 -18.31 -12.44
N PRO A 95 11.41 -17.21 -11.69
CA PRO A 95 12.33 -17.08 -10.56
C PRO A 95 12.07 -18.08 -9.44
N GLY A 96 10.81 -18.44 -9.17
CA GLY A 96 10.42 -19.40 -8.13
C GLY A 96 10.72 -18.90 -6.71
N THR A 97 10.80 -17.60 -6.49
CA THR A 97 11.24 -16.97 -5.23
C THR A 97 10.11 -16.43 -4.37
N SER A 98 8.85 -16.55 -4.79
CA SER A 98 7.70 -16.19 -3.98
C SER A 98 7.13 -17.38 -3.21
N ARG A 99 6.58 -17.10 -2.04
CA ARG A 99 5.93 -18.08 -1.16
C ARG A 99 4.61 -17.56 -0.63
N VAL A 100 3.72 -18.50 -0.31
CA VAL A 100 2.55 -18.28 0.51
C VAL A 100 2.52 -19.29 1.65
N VAL A 101 2.07 -18.86 2.83
CA VAL A 101 1.96 -19.73 4.00
C VAL A 101 0.70 -19.43 4.79
N LYS A 102 0.11 -20.47 5.37
CA LYS A 102 -0.95 -20.35 6.36
C LYS A 102 -0.33 -19.98 7.71
N LEU A 103 -0.84 -18.92 8.31
CA LEU A 103 -0.45 -18.47 9.65
C LEU A 103 -1.15 -19.29 10.73
N GLY A 104 -0.56 -19.33 11.93
CA GLY A 104 -1.21 -19.81 13.13
C GLY A 104 -2.38 -18.92 13.53
N GLU A 105 -3.24 -19.41 14.41
CA GLU A 105 -4.39 -18.66 14.93
C GLU A 105 -3.98 -17.33 15.59
N ASP A 106 -2.77 -17.28 16.14
CA ASP A 106 -2.15 -16.12 16.78
C ASP A 106 -1.63 -15.07 15.81
N MET A 107 -1.60 -15.37 14.50
CA MET A 107 -1.05 -14.52 13.43
C MET A 107 0.46 -14.21 13.55
N ILE A 108 1.16 -14.79 14.53
CA ILE A 108 2.61 -14.58 14.78
C ILE A 108 3.41 -15.88 14.72
N SER A 109 2.79 -16.95 14.28
CA SER A 109 3.40 -18.26 14.03
C SER A 109 2.96 -18.82 12.68
N LEU A 110 3.62 -19.88 12.21
CA LEU A 110 3.27 -20.59 10.98
C LEU A 110 2.49 -21.88 11.34
N ALA A 111 1.34 -22.09 10.71
CA ALA A 111 0.57 -23.33 10.84
C ALA A 111 1.12 -24.45 9.98
N GLU A 112 1.72 -24.11 8.84
CA GLU A 112 2.20 -25.04 7.82
C GLU A 112 3.54 -24.55 7.25
N LYS A 113 4.19 -25.38 6.42
CA LYS A 113 5.36 -24.93 5.66
C LYS A 113 4.95 -24.03 4.49
N PRO A 114 5.74 -23.01 4.15
CA PRO A 114 5.47 -22.18 2.97
C PRO A 114 5.41 -23.01 1.66
N VAL A 115 4.52 -22.59 0.77
CA VAL A 115 4.32 -23.17 -0.58
C VAL A 115 4.87 -22.19 -1.61
N THR A 116 5.56 -22.68 -2.63
CA THR A 116 6.06 -21.84 -3.73
C THR A 116 4.89 -21.37 -4.61
N ILE A 117 4.88 -20.09 -4.94
CA ILE A 117 4.04 -19.53 -5.99
C ILE A 117 4.87 -19.46 -7.27
N GLU A 118 4.46 -20.20 -8.29
CA GLU A 118 5.13 -20.22 -9.60
C GLU A 118 4.69 -19.00 -10.43
N ALA A 119 5.12 -17.81 -9.98
CA ALA A 119 4.77 -16.54 -10.63
C ALA A 119 5.77 -16.24 -11.76
N PRO A 120 5.30 -16.16 -13.02
CA PRO A 120 6.17 -15.90 -14.14
C PRO A 120 6.72 -14.47 -14.08
N TYR A 121 8.01 -14.31 -14.39
CA TYR A 121 8.71 -13.03 -14.38
C TYR A 121 8.57 -12.23 -13.09
N LEU A 122 8.41 -12.89 -11.95
CA LEU A 122 8.34 -12.23 -10.64
C LEU A 122 9.63 -11.46 -10.34
N PHE A 123 9.48 -10.27 -9.75
CA PHE A 123 10.58 -9.49 -9.20
C PHE A 123 10.38 -9.21 -7.71
N GLU A 124 9.29 -8.51 -7.32
CA GLU A 124 9.03 -8.07 -5.95
C GLU A 124 7.53 -7.80 -5.71
N ASP A 125 7.18 -7.19 -4.57
CA ASP A 125 5.87 -6.58 -4.29
C ASP A 125 4.73 -7.60 -4.23
N SER A 126 4.81 -8.56 -3.31
CA SER A 126 3.72 -9.51 -3.09
C SER A 126 2.44 -8.82 -2.62
N GLY A 127 1.31 -9.24 -3.18
CA GLY A 127 -0.04 -8.90 -2.73
C GLY A 127 -0.93 -10.15 -2.67
N ILE A 128 -1.86 -10.21 -1.73
CA ILE A 128 -2.86 -11.28 -1.66
C ILE A 128 -4.21 -10.71 -1.26
N ASN A 129 -5.24 -11.00 -2.06
CA ASN A 129 -6.61 -10.54 -1.82
C ASN A 129 -7.61 -11.63 -2.18
N LYS A 130 -8.76 -11.67 -1.49
CA LYS A 130 -9.94 -12.42 -1.89
C LYS A 130 -10.98 -11.46 -2.45
N ILE A 131 -11.48 -11.73 -3.66
CA ILE A 131 -12.55 -10.97 -4.28
C ILE A 131 -13.61 -11.95 -4.76
N GLY A 132 -14.77 -11.92 -4.12
CA GLY A 132 -15.75 -13.01 -4.25
C GLY A 132 -15.16 -14.33 -3.76
N ASP A 133 -15.27 -15.37 -4.56
CA ASP A 133 -14.73 -16.71 -4.25
C ASP A 133 -13.34 -16.95 -4.85
N THR A 134 -12.69 -15.92 -5.39
CA THR A 134 -11.40 -16.04 -6.08
C THR A 134 -10.29 -15.35 -5.27
N TYR A 135 -9.17 -16.04 -5.13
CA TYR A 135 -7.95 -15.49 -4.53
C TYR A 135 -7.06 -14.92 -5.62
N TYR A 136 -6.54 -13.73 -5.38
CA TYR A 136 -5.65 -13.01 -6.27
C TYR A 136 -4.30 -12.86 -5.59
N TYR A 137 -3.26 -13.39 -6.22
CA TYR A 137 -1.88 -13.07 -5.91
C TYR A 137 -1.40 -12.01 -6.90
N THR A 138 -0.86 -10.91 -6.40
CA THR A 138 -0.34 -9.81 -7.22
C THR A 138 1.14 -9.59 -6.94
N TYR A 139 1.89 -9.10 -7.92
CA TYR A 139 3.33 -8.93 -7.82
C TYR A 139 3.86 -7.96 -8.87
N CYS A 140 5.03 -7.37 -8.64
CA CYS A 140 5.75 -6.58 -9.64
C CYS A 140 6.57 -7.51 -10.53
N SER A 141 6.42 -7.36 -11.86
CA SER A 141 7.17 -8.13 -12.85
C SER A 141 8.63 -7.68 -12.94
N ASN A 142 9.48 -8.59 -13.41
CA ASN A 142 10.90 -8.36 -13.66
C ASN A 142 11.13 -7.21 -14.68
N TRP A 143 12.26 -6.55 -14.55
CA TRP A 143 12.74 -5.56 -15.53
C TRP A 143 13.11 -6.19 -16.88
N ASN A 144 13.53 -7.45 -16.88
CA ASN A 144 13.74 -8.26 -18.07
C ASN A 144 12.55 -9.19 -18.30
N THR A 145 11.60 -8.75 -19.10
CA THR A 145 10.44 -9.55 -19.55
C THR A 145 10.57 -10.01 -21.00
N SER A 146 11.78 -9.96 -21.55
CA SER A 146 12.05 -10.34 -22.94
C SER A 146 11.64 -11.77 -23.23
N GLY A 147 10.98 -11.98 -24.37
CA GLY A 147 10.53 -13.30 -24.83
C GLY A 147 9.31 -13.87 -24.08
N ASN A 148 8.67 -13.09 -23.18
CA ASN A 148 7.46 -13.57 -22.52
C ASN A 148 6.29 -13.75 -23.52
N SER A 149 5.48 -14.78 -23.28
CA SER A 149 4.26 -15.06 -24.05
C SER A 149 2.98 -14.49 -23.45
N TYR A 150 3.10 -13.80 -22.30
CA TYR A 150 1.97 -13.29 -21.50
C TYR A 150 1.58 -11.85 -21.88
N GLY A 151 2.41 -11.15 -22.64
CA GLY A 151 2.22 -9.73 -22.93
C GLY A 151 2.63 -8.80 -21.78
N MET A 152 3.40 -9.31 -20.80
CA MET A 152 3.89 -8.54 -19.67
C MET A 152 4.79 -7.41 -20.09
N THR A 153 4.67 -6.27 -19.41
CA THR A 153 5.61 -5.15 -19.51
C THR A 153 6.55 -5.12 -18.31
N SER A 154 7.71 -4.49 -18.48
CA SER A 154 8.74 -4.46 -17.43
C SER A 154 8.30 -3.64 -16.21
N GLY A 155 8.50 -4.18 -15.01
CA GLY A 155 8.18 -3.52 -13.75
C GLY A 155 6.69 -3.16 -13.59
N ALA A 156 5.81 -3.92 -14.22
CA ALA A 156 4.36 -3.79 -14.11
C ALA A 156 3.83 -4.61 -12.92
N ILE A 157 2.67 -4.25 -12.40
CA ILE A 157 1.94 -5.09 -11.45
C ILE A 157 1.10 -6.09 -12.23
N GLU A 158 1.39 -7.36 -12.01
CA GLU A 158 0.71 -8.50 -12.60
C GLU A 158 -0.19 -9.18 -11.57
N TYR A 159 -1.16 -9.99 -12.02
CA TYR A 159 -1.94 -10.80 -11.10
C TYR A 159 -2.12 -12.23 -11.58
N MET A 160 -2.28 -13.11 -10.61
CA MET A 160 -2.65 -14.52 -10.78
C MET A 160 -3.90 -14.82 -9.98
N THR A 161 -4.63 -15.88 -10.34
CA THR A 161 -5.87 -16.29 -9.67
C THR A 161 -5.82 -17.75 -9.23
N ALA A 162 -6.51 -18.05 -8.12
CA ALA A 162 -6.70 -19.40 -7.62
C ALA A 162 -8.05 -19.55 -6.92
N SER A 163 -8.51 -20.79 -6.75
CA SER A 163 -9.66 -21.14 -5.91
C SER A 163 -9.28 -21.47 -4.46
N ASN A 164 -7.98 -21.46 -4.16
CA ASN A 164 -7.43 -21.73 -2.83
C ASN A 164 -6.29 -20.74 -2.55
N PRO A 165 -6.21 -20.16 -1.34
CA PRO A 165 -5.17 -19.17 -1.02
C PRO A 165 -3.74 -19.71 -1.10
N LEU A 166 -3.53 -21.02 -0.95
CA LEU A 166 -2.24 -21.66 -1.12
C LEU A 166 -1.95 -22.06 -2.59
N GLY A 167 -2.84 -21.72 -3.52
CA GLY A 167 -2.75 -22.07 -4.94
C GLY A 167 -3.30 -23.47 -5.29
N PRO A 168 -2.95 -24.03 -6.48
CA PRO A 168 -2.08 -23.43 -7.48
C PRO A 168 -2.69 -22.17 -8.12
N TYR A 169 -1.84 -21.20 -8.42
CA TYR A 169 -2.23 -19.96 -9.07
C TYR A 169 -2.03 -20.05 -10.58
N THR A 170 -2.93 -19.41 -11.34
CA THR A 170 -2.86 -19.28 -12.81
C THR A 170 -2.73 -17.80 -13.16
N TYR A 171 -1.85 -17.46 -14.09
CA TYR A 171 -1.65 -16.09 -14.55
C TYR A 171 -2.94 -15.51 -15.14
N GLY A 172 -3.32 -14.33 -14.67
CA GLY A 172 -4.55 -13.61 -15.00
C GLY A 172 -4.37 -12.42 -15.94
N GLY A 173 -3.24 -11.72 -15.83
CA GLY A 173 -2.93 -10.55 -16.67
C GLY A 173 -2.20 -9.43 -15.95
N GLU A 174 -2.02 -8.31 -16.65
CA GLU A 174 -1.44 -7.07 -16.12
C GLU A 174 -2.54 -6.29 -15.37
N LEU A 175 -2.30 -6.00 -14.08
CA LEU A 175 -3.14 -5.13 -13.27
C LEU A 175 -2.83 -3.65 -13.53
N PHE A 176 -1.54 -3.30 -13.54
CA PHE A 176 -1.11 -1.91 -13.64
C PHE A 176 0.28 -1.82 -14.27
N PRO A 177 0.42 -1.16 -15.43
CA PRO A 177 1.74 -0.92 -16.03
C PRO A 177 2.66 -0.17 -15.07
N ASN A 178 3.97 -0.19 -15.35
CA ASN A 178 4.86 0.66 -14.56
C ASN A 178 4.35 2.10 -14.53
N GLN A 179 4.31 2.68 -13.33
CA GLN A 179 3.78 4.03 -13.10
C GLN A 179 4.43 5.11 -14.01
N GLY A 180 5.67 4.88 -14.42
CA GLY A 180 6.39 5.77 -15.35
C GLY A 180 5.67 5.99 -16.68
N LYS A 181 4.86 5.02 -17.13
CA LYS A 181 4.03 5.14 -18.34
C LYS A 181 3.05 6.31 -18.25
N PHE A 182 2.53 6.60 -17.07
CA PHE A 182 1.53 7.65 -16.84
C PHE A 182 2.15 8.95 -16.34
N PHE A 183 3.20 8.87 -15.51
CA PHE A 183 3.77 10.02 -14.80
C PHE A 183 5.16 10.45 -15.30
N GLY A 184 5.77 9.65 -16.17
CA GLY A 184 6.97 10.03 -16.94
C GLY A 184 8.31 9.74 -16.27
N LEU A 185 8.35 9.25 -15.02
CA LEU A 185 9.55 8.75 -14.37
C LEU A 185 9.35 7.28 -14.01
N TYR A 186 10.07 6.40 -14.70
CA TYR A 186 10.09 4.96 -14.41
C TYR A 186 10.89 4.68 -13.14
N GLY A 187 10.59 3.58 -12.49
CA GLY A 187 11.28 3.13 -11.30
C GLY A 187 10.52 2.01 -10.62
N ASN A 188 10.88 1.70 -9.38
CA ASN A 188 10.19 0.74 -8.54
C ASN A 188 8.67 0.94 -8.61
N ASN A 189 7.92 -0.16 -8.65
CA ASN A 189 6.46 -0.18 -8.70
C ASN A 189 5.96 -1.06 -7.56
N HIS A 190 5.22 -0.47 -6.63
CA HIS A 190 4.73 -1.15 -5.44
C HIS A 190 3.28 -0.75 -5.17
N HIS A 191 2.45 -1.71 -4.72
CA HIS A 191 1.01 -1.51 -4.67
C HIS A 191 0.34 -2.15 -3.45
N SER A 192 -0.93 -1.82 -3.28
CA SER A 192 -1.88 -2.53 -2.41
C SER A 192 -3.29 -2.42 -2.98
N ILE A 193 -4.08 -3.49 -2.88
CA ILE A 193 -5.50 -3.49 -3.24
C ILE A 193 -6.32 -3.38 -1.96
N CYS A 194 -7.27 -2.46 -1.93
CA CYS A 194 -8.17 -2.29 -0.80
C CYS A 194 -9.62 -2.11 -1.28
N ALA A 195 -10.56 -2.72 -0.57
CA ALA A 195 -11.98 -2.50 -0.79
C ALA A 195 -12.51 -1.42 0.18
N VAL A 196 -13.17 -0.40 -0.35
CA VAL A 196 -13.83 0.65 0.43
C VAL A 196 -15.26 0.81 -0.10
N ASN A 197 -16.24 0.69 0.77
CA ASN A 197 -17.67 0.80 0.41
C ASN A 197 -18.07 -0.10 -0.76
N GLY A 198 -17.53 -1.31 -0.83
CA GLY A 198 -17.81 -2.28 -1.89
C GLY A 198 -17.12 -2.01 -3.24
N GLN A 199 -16.29 -0.98 -3.31
CA GLN A 199 -15.50 -0.63 -4.49
C GLN A 199 -14.03 -0.96 -4.25
N LEU A 200 -13.36 -1.55 -5.25
CA LEU A 200 -11.94 -1.86 -5.20
C LEU A 200 -11.08 -0.67 -5.67
N TYR A 201 -9.99 -0.46 -4.99
CA TYR A 201 -9.01 0.58 -5.27
C TYR A 201 -7.60 0.02 -5.29
N LEU A 202 -6.80 0.51 -6.23
CA LEU A 202 -5.38 0.30 -6.31
C LEU A 202 -4.66 1.48 -5.65
N PHE A 203 -3.99 1.23 -4.55
CA PHE A 203 -3.04 2.16 -3.95
C PHE A 203 -1.66 1.84 -4.50
N TYR A 204 -0.96 2.85 -4.94
CA TYR A 204 0.37 2.71 -5.52
C TYR A 204 1.17 3.99 -5.30
N HIS A 205 2.42 4.00 -5.69
CA HIS A 205 3.21 5.22 -5.68
C HIS A 205 3.65 5.62 -7.10
N ASN A 206 3.97 6.89 -7.26
CA ASN A 206 4.60 7.44 -8.44
C ASN A 206 5.73 8.40 -8.05
N ARG A 207 6.36 9.06 -9.02
CA ARG A 207 7.43 10.04 -8.80
C ARG A 207 7.05 11.43 -9.31
N SER A 208 5.76 11.76 -9.34
CA SER A 208 5.28 13.03 -9.90
C SER A 208 5.73 14.25 -9.11
N VAL A 209 5.77 14.16 -7.76
CA VAL A 209 6.25 15.26 -6.91
C VAL A 209 7.76 15.46 -7.10
N GLU A 210 8.55 14.40 -7.12
CA GLU A 210 9.98 14.45 -7.41
C GLU A 210 10.25 15.14 -8.76
N LYS A 211 9.51 14.75 -9.80
CA LYS A 211 9.59 15.35 -11.12
C LYS A 211 9.22 16.84 -11.11
N ALA A 212 8.14 17.21 -10.42
CA ALA A 212 7.70 18.60 -10.31
C ALA A 212 8.70 19.49 -9.56
N MET A 213 9.38 18.93 -8.55
CA MET A 213 10.40 19.62 -7.78
C MET A 213 11.77 19.68 -8.47
N GLY A 214 11.98 18.92 -9.55
CA GLY A 214 13.27 18.83 -10.24
C GLY A 214 14.39 18.23 -9.39
N ILE A 215 14.04 17.32 -8.47
CA ILE A 215 14.99 16.62 -7.58
C ILE A 215 15.14 15.16 -8.00
N GLU A 216 16.23 14.54 -7.58
CA GLU A 216 16.50 13.12 -7.80
C GLU A 216 16.68 12.42 -6.45
N GLY A 217 16.15 11.22 -6.27
CA GLY A 217 16.25 10.48 -5.01
C GLY A 217 15.29 9.29 -4.89
N ASN A 218 14.55 8.97 -5.94
CA ASN A 218 13.50 7.95 -5.95
C ASN A 218 12.41 8.19 -4.88
N TYR A 219 12.07 9.44 -4.64
CA TYR A 219 11.01 9.80 -3.71
C TYR A 219 9.66 9.35 -4.24
N ARG A 220 8.88 8.72 -3.38
CA ARG A 220 7.60 8.12 -3.71
C ARG A 220 6.45 9.03 -3.27
N SER A 221 5.53 9.28 -4.18
CA SER A 221 4.29 10.01 -3.92
C SER A 221 3.13 9.03 -3.98
N PRO A 222 2.34 8.86 -2.89
CA PRO A 222 1.21 7.95 -2.90
C PRO A 222 0.13 8.42 -3.87
N GLN A 223 -0.52 7.45 -4.51
CA GLN A 223 -1.61 7.65 -5.46
C GLN A 223 -2.65 6.55 -5.30
N VAL A 224 -3.87 6.80 -5.78
CA VAL A 224 -4.96 5.83 -5.77
C VAL A 224 -5.83 5.99 -7.01
N ASP A 225 -6.16 4.86 -7.66
CA ASP A 225 -7.13 4.79 -8.74
C ASP A 225 -8.08 3.61 -8.54
N GLN A 226 -9.24 3.66 -9.19
CA GLN A 226 -10.27 2.65 -9.05
C GLN A 226 -9.94 1.41 -9.88
N ILE A 227 -10.12 0.22 -9.29
CA ILE A 227 -10.10 -1.06 -10.00
C ILE A 227 -11.51 -1.39 -10.50
N THR A 228 -11.62 -1.80 -11.76
CA THR A 228 -12.84 -2.35 -12.33
C THR A 228 -12.60 -3.82 -12.73
N MET A 229 -13.66 -4.61 -12.72
CA MET A 229 -13.59 -6.03 -13.06
C MET A 229 -14.60 -6.42 -14.13
N THR A 230 -14.26 -7.44 -14.92
CA THR A 230 -15.15 -8.11 -15.85
C THR A 230 -15.20 -9.59 -15.47
N GLY A 231 -16.23 -10.00 -14.74
CA GLY A 231 -16.23 -11.30 -14.05
C GLY A 231 -15.10 -11.39 -13.03
N THR A 232 -14.25 -12.39 -13.14
CA THR A 232 -13.05 -12.57 -12.30
C THR A 232 -11.80 -11.90 -12.89
N LYS A 233 -11.89 -11.28 -14.07
CA LYS A 233 -10.77 -10.58 -14.69
C LYS A 233 -10.68 -9.16 -14.15
N ILE A 234 -9.51 -8.77 -13.65
CA ILE A 234 -9.20 -7.38 -13.34
C ILE A 234 -8.91 -6.64 -14.66
N ASN A 235 -9.59 -5.53 -14.90
CA ASN A 235 -9.28 -4.66 -16.03
C ASN A 235 -8.03 -3.83 -15.70
N THR A 236 -7.08 -3.74 -16.61
CA THR A 236 -5.84 -2.97 -16.42
C THR A 236 -6.15 -1.54 -16.01
N VAL A 237 -5.59 -1.11 -14.88
CA VAL A 237 -5.82 0.22 -14.30
C VAL A 237 -4.99 1.25 -15.06
N THR A 238 -5.60 2.42 -15.30
CA THR A 238 -4.90 3.60 -15.82
C THR A 238 -4.58 4.54 -14.66
N GLY A 239 -3.30 4.86 -14.47
CA GLY A 239 -2.87 5.81 -13.45
C GLY A 239 -3.27 7.24 -13.81
N THR A 240 -3.85 7.98 -12.85
CA THR A 240 -4.30 9.36 -13.04
C THR A 240 -3.79 10.29 -11.95
N MET A 241 -3.52 11.56 -12.30
CA MET A 241 -3.23 12.61 -11.31
C MET A 241 -4.50 13.03 -10.54
N LYS A 242 -5.68 12.76 -11.11
CA LYS A 242 -6.97 13.09 -10.48
C LYS A 242 -7.30 12.17 -9.31
N GLY A 243 -6.84 10.92 -9.36
CA GLY A 243 -7.21 9.92 -8.37
C GLY A 243 -8.69 9.59 -8.40
N ILE A 244 -9.27 9.33 -7.22
CA ILE A 244 -10.66 8.93 -7.03
C ILE A 244 -11.50 10.07 -6.47
N ALA A 245 -12.82 9.95 -6.63
CA ALA A 245 -13.77 10.86 -5.98
C ALA A 245 -13.69 10.70 -4.45
N GLN A 246 -13.87 11.80 -3.73
CA GLN A 246 -13.90 11.79 -2.26
C GLN A 246 -15.01 10.87 -1.76
N GLN A 247 -14.65 9.94 -0.89
CA GLN A 247 -15.55 8.87 -0.43
C GLN A 247 -16.45 9.28 0.73
N LYS A 248 -16.06 10.30 1.50
CA LYS A 248 -16.80 10.79 2.66
C LYS A 248 -16.67 12.30 2.76
N SER A 249 -17.78 13.00 3.04
CA SER A 249 -17.74 14.44 3.31
C SER A 249 -17.03 14.74 4.63
N VAL A 250 -16.36 15.88 4.67
CA VAL A 250 -15.71 16.40 5.88
C VAL A 250 -16.79 17.05 6.76
N ASN A 251 -16.85 16.64 8.03
CA ASN A 251 -17.71 17.27 9.02
C ASN A 251 -17.05 18.55 9.55
N PRO A 252 -17.55 19.75 9.22
CA PRO A 252 -16.94 21.01 9.67
C PRO A 252 -17.28 21.38 11.11
N TYR A 253 -18.17 20.65 11.78
CA TYR A 253 -18.65 20.97 13.13
C TYR A 253 -17.84 20.29 14.23
N VAL A 254 -16.73 19.66 13.88
CA VAL A 254 -15.72 19.07 14.78
C VAL A 254 -14.36 19.68 14.46
N LYS A 255 -13.41 19.54 15.39
CA LYS A 255 -12.02 19.92 15.11
C LYS A 255 -11.44 19.02 14.00
N ASN A 256 -10.99 19.65 12.94
CA ASN A 256 -10.27 19.00 11.83
C ASN A 256 -8.83 19.51 11.80
N PRO A 257 -7.82 18.65 11.62
CA PRO A 257 -6.45 19.07 11.44
C PRO A 257 -6.27 19.82 10.11
N ALA A 258 -5.46 20.87 10.10
CA ALA A 258 -5.26 21.70 8.89
C ALA A 258 -4.52 20.95 7.78
N GLU A 259 -3.68 20.01 8.15
CA GLU A 259 -2.90 19.15 7.26
C GLU A 259 -3.74 18.12 6.50
N MET A 260 -5.04 17.95 6.81
CA MET A 260 -5.98 17.18 6.00
C MET A 260 -6.43 17.89 4.71
N MET A 261 -5.83 19.02 4.40
CA MET A 261 -6.13 19.78 3.19
C MET A 261 -6.08 18.94 1.92
N SER A 262 -6.95 19.25 0.98
CA SER A 262 -7.00 18.60 -0.34
C SER A 262 -6.11 19.28 -1.38
N ASP A 263 -5.68 20.52 -1.10
CA ASP A 263 -4.83 21.31 -1.98
C ASP A 263 -4.23 22.50 -1.22
N GLN A 264 -3.13 23.04 -1.70
CA GLN A 264 -2.44 24.15 -1.03
C GLN A 264 -1.48 24.90 -1.95
N ALA A 265 -1.01 26.07 -1.52
CA ALA A 265 0.16 26.73 -2.09
C ALA A 265 0.93 27.47 -1.01
N GLY A 266 2.25 27.37 -1.09
CA GLY A 266 3.23 28.15 -0.29
C GLY A 266 3.51 27.61 1.10
N ILE A 267 2.70 26.66 1.61
CA ILE A 267 2.84 26.14 2.98
C ILE A 267 3.74 24.92 3.08
N ASN A 268 4.14 24.59 4.29
CA ASN A 268 4.80 23.34 4.63
C ASN A 268 4.06 22.63 5.77
N VAL A 269 4.30 21.32 5.96
CA VAL A 269 3.76 20.54 7.07
C VAL A 269 4.92 19.95 7.85
N ARG A 270 4.93 20.14 9.16
CA ARG A 270 6.01 19.66 10.04
C ARG A 270 5.44 18.97 11.28
N GLY A 271 6.22 18.07 11.83
CA GLY A 271 5.96 17.33 13.05
C GLY A 271 5.90 15.82 12.82
N LEU A 272 6.21 15.08 13.88
CA LEU A 272 6.00 13.63 14.00
C LEU A 272 5.01 13.43 15.14
N GLY A 273 3.81 12.98 14.82
CA GLY A 273 2.71 12.83 15.77
C GLY A 273 1.73 14.01 15.66
N ASP A 274 1.93 15.08 16.37
CA ASP A 274 1.13 16.31 16.19
C ASP A 274 1.70 17.12 15.03
N THR A 275 1.24 16.86 13.83
CA THR A 275 1.60 17.64 12.64
C THR A 275 0.90 18.99 12.64
N VAL A 276 1.56 19.98 12.06
CA VAL A 276 1.03 21.33 11.92
C VAL A 276 1.41 21.93 10.57
N VAL A 277 0.54 22.75 10.01
CA VAL A 277 0.86 23.58 8.85
C VAL A 277 1.75 24.72 9.28
N THR A 278 2.87 24.90 8.59
CA THR A 278 3.92 25.88 8.92
C THR A 278 4.34 26.68 7.70
N GLU A 279 5.26 27.65 7.91
CA GLU A 279 5.81 28.47 6.83
C GLU A 279 4.72 29.21 6.05
N ILE A 280 3.74 29.73 6.77
CA ILE A 280 2.58 30.40 6.19
C ILE A 280 2.92 31.88 5.98
N ASP A 281 3.00 32.30 4.73
CA ASP A 281 3.30 33.67 4.34
C ASP A 281 2.09 34.34 3.64
N LYS A 282 2.27 35.62 3.31
CA LYS A 282 1.22 36.38 2.61
C LYS A 282 0.97 35.81 1.22
N GLY A 283 -0.22 35.35 0.98
CA GLY A 283 -0.65 34.77 -0.31
C GLY A 283 -0.79 33.26 -0.29
N ASP A 284 -0.28 32.62 0.76
CA ASP A 284 -0.43 31.17 0.93
C ASP A 284 -1.86 30.79 1.27
N TRP A 285 -2.21 29.59 0.93
CA TRP A 285 -3.56 29.08 1.15
C TRP A 285 -3.59 27.57 1.33
N ILE A 286 -4.62 27.10 2.01
CA ILE A 286 -5.05 25.69 2.02
C ILE A 286 -6.49 25.59 1.55
N LYS A 287 -6.83 24.47 0.92
CA LYS A 287 -8.19 24.15 0.48
C LYS A 287 -8.63 22.83 1.10
N VAL A 288 -9.82 22.81 1.66
CA VAL A 288 -10.46 21.58 2.14
C VAL A 288 -11.68 21.32 1.25
N SER A 289 -11.66 20.19 0.55
CA SER A 289 -12.75 19.80 -0.37
C SER A 289 -13.80 18.94 0.33
N GLY A 290 -15.01 18.90 -0.26
CA GLY A 290 -16.08 18.02 0.20
C GLY A 290 -16.59 18.29 1.62
N VAL A 291 -16.53 19.54 2.07
CA VAL A 291 -17.03 19.93 3.39
C VAL A 291 -18.55 20.00 3.37
N ASP A 292 -19.22 19.34 4.32
CA ASP A 292 -20.67 19.33 4.44
C ASP A 292 -21.16 20.42 5.40
N PHE A 293 -21.61 21.53 4.84
CA PHE A 293 -22.24 22.65 5.57
C PHE A 293 -23.77 22.58 5.62
N SER A 294 -24.36 21.41 5.45
CA SER A 294 -25.84 21.26 5.39
C SER A 294 -26.58 21.80 6.62
N LYS A 295 -25.92 21.87 7.79
CA LYS A 295 -26.46 22.46 9.03
C LYS A 295 -26.23 23.97 9.15
N GLY A 296 -25.66 24.62 8.14
CA GLY A 296 -25.23 26.00 8.17
C GLY A 296 -24.03 26.28 9.08
N ALA A 297 -23.36 27.40 8.89
CA ALA A 297 -22.26 27.86 9.74
C ALA A 297 -22.20 29.38 9.73
N SER A 298 -22.16 30.00 10.91
CA SER A 298 -22.00 31.43 11.08
C SER A 298 -20.61 31.85 11.49
N GLN A 299 -19.80 30.90 11.93
CA GLN A 299 -18.44 31.13 12.43
C GLN A 299 -17.49 30.06 11.91
N ILE A 300 -16.22 30.43 11.77
CA ILE A 300 -15.10 29.51 11.61
C ILE A 300 -14.14 29.73 12.79
N VAL A 301 -13.71 28.65 13.40
CA VAL A 301 -12.73 28.68 14.50
C VAL A 301 -11.42 28.11 13.99
N LEU A 302 -10.34 28.86 14.11
CA LEU A 302 -8.99 28.45 13.73
C LEU A 302 -8.10 28.46 14.97
N THR A 303 -7.31 27.39 15.14
CA THR A 303 -6.21 27.36 16.10
C THR A 303 -4.92 27.69 15.34
N ALA A 304 -4.34 28.84 15.60
CA ALA A 304 -3.13 29.28 14.93
C ALA A 304 -2.18 29.96 15.93
N SER A 305 -0.89 29.97 15.62
CA SER A 305 0.15 30.67 16.38
C SER A 305 0.97 31.57 15.45
N SER A 306 1.23 32.78 15.82
CA SER A 306 2.07 33.75 15.10
C SER A 306 2.81 34.66 16.06
N LYS A 307 4.06 34.97 15.75
CA LYS A 307 4.87 35.92 16.53
C LYS A 307 4.54 37.37 16.21
N SER A 308 4.04 37.67 15.02
CA SER A 308 3.81 39.02 14.50
C SER A 308 2.32 39.35 14.30
N GLY A 309 1.43 38.47 14.71
CA GLY A 309 0.00 38.55 14.34
C GLY A 309 -0.25 38.08 12.89
N CYS A 310 -1.46 37.71 12.62
CA CYS A 310 -1.88 37.27 11.26
C CYS A 310 -3.33 37.67 11.00
N ALA A 311 -3.66 37.79 9.70
CA ALA A 311 -5.02 37.88 9.23
C ALA A 311 -5.30 36.69 8.29
N VAL A 312 -6.39 35.97 8.55
CA VAL A 312 -6.84 34.88 7.70
C VAL A 312 -8.09 35.34 6.94
N LYS A 313 -8.06 35.22 5.63
CA LYS A 313 -9.21 35.53 4.77
C LYS A 313 -9.85 34.24 4.29
N LYS A 314 -11.15 34.08 4.56
CA LYS A 314 -11.95 33.03 3.93
C LYS A 314 -12.24 33.43 2.48
N SER A 315 -12.05 32.52 1.55
CA SER A 315 -12.55 32.63 0.17
C SER A 315 -13.31 31.38 -0.20
N GLU A 316 -14.37 31.53 -1.01
CA GLU A 316 -15.08 30.39 -1.59
C GLU A 316 -14.51 30.15 -2.98
N ALA A 317 -14.15 28.88 -3.26
CA ALA A 317 -13.78 28.50 -4.61
C ALA A 317 -15.05 28.55 -5.49
N LYS A 318 -15.04 29.37 -6.54
CA LYS A 318 -16.10 29.31 -7.55
C LYS A 318 -16.08 27.92 -8.19
N ARG A 319 -17.24 27.27 -8.25
CA ARG A 319 -17.39 26.05 -9.05
C ARG A 319 -17.06 26.43 -10.50
N SER A 320 -15.99 25.84 -11.06
CA SER A 320 -15.73 25.85 -12.50
C SER A 320 -16.52 24.75 -13.15
#